data_0d509979102ced6daf6a95a7294b89d0
#
_entry.id   0d509979102ced6daf6a95a7294b89d0
#
_cell.length_a   1.000
_cell.length_b   1.000
_cell.length_c   1.000
_cell.angle_alpha   90.00
_cell.angle_beta   90.00
_cell.angle_gamma   90.00
#
_symmetry.space_group_name_H-M   'P 1'
#
loop_
_entity.id
_entity.type
_entity.pdbx_description
1 polymer ?
#
loop_
_entity_poly.entity_id
_entity_poly.type
_entity_poly.pdbx_seq_one_letter_code
_entity_poly.pdbx_strand_id
1 'polypeptide(L)'
;MEKIRCTRNEMHEILTKAVSDCYAGKMTMQEYNALEFDIIPIDFSRFPKLKVDTAEYINKEFDEETTDRNGNFMLRGRVYDSLSLWFRDKEKLHLNYAPYGFYYSGFGFNDDEWIIYTWCEGDTTVTLFEDEETYLRERAETEKWYEENT
;
A
#
# COMPACT_ATOMS: atom_id res chain seq x y z
N MET A 1 -2.59 13.61 26.16
CA MET A 1 -3.66 12.82 25.55
C MET A 1 -3.14 11.42 25.21
N GLU A 2 -3.89 10.41 25.52
CA GLU A 2 -3.51 9.05 25.19
C GLU A 2 -3.66 8.81 23.68
N LYS A 3 -2.75 8.02 23.11
CA LYS A 3 -2.83 7.62 21.70
C LYS A 3 -3.98 6.64 21.50
N ILE A 4 -4.63 6.77 20.36
CA ILE A 4 -5.72 5.87 19.98
C ILE A 4 -5.07 4.62 19.35
N ARG A 5 -5.24 3.46 20.00
CA ARG A 5 -4.73 2.19 19.47
C ARG A 5 -5.76 1.59 18.52
N CYS A 6 -5.35 1.45 17.25
CA CYS A 6 -6.28 1.01 16.21
C CYS A 6 -5.52 0.49 14.99
N THR A 7 -6.24 -0.18 14.09
CA THR A 7 -5.72 -0.57 12.79
C THR A 7 -5.65 0.64 11.85
N ARG A 8 -4.97 0.50 10.72
CA ARG A 8 -4.93 1.55 9.70
C ARG A 8 -6.31 1.89 9.15
N ASN A 9 -7.15 0.88 8.94
CA ASN A 9 -8.51 1.11 8.47
C ASN A 9 -9.34 1.88 9.49
N GLU A 10 -9.21 1.53 10.77
CA GLU A 10 -9.90 2.24 11.85
C GLU A 10 -9.39 3.69 11.96
N MET A 11 -8.09 3.91 11.84
CA MET A 11 -7.53 5.26 11.81
C MET A 11 -8.14 6.10 10.68
N HIS A 12 -8.25 5.52 9.49
CA HIS A 12 -8.87 6.18 8.33
C HIS A 12 -10.31 6.59 8.61
N GLU A 13 -11.08 5.70 9.21
CA GLU A 13 -12.48 5.99 9.59
C GLU A 13 -12.55 7.11 10.62
N ILE A 14 -11.69 7.07 11.64
CA ILE A 14 -11.62 8.10 12.68
C ILE A 14 -11.26 9.46 12.07
N LEU A 15 -10.26 9.50 11.20
CA LEU A 15 -9.83 10.76 10.56
C LEU A 15 -10.90 11.31 9.64
N THR A 16 -11.58 10.46 8.87
CA THR A 16 -12.68 10.88 7.99
C THR A 16 -13.82 11.50 8.79
N LYS A 17 -14.19 10.88 9.89
CA LYS A 17 -15.22 11.41 10.78
C LYS A 17 -14.77 12.72 11.41
N ALA A 18 -13.51 12.80 11.85
CA ALA A 18 -12.96 14.01 12.47
C ALA A 18 -12.99 15.21 11.52
N VAL A 19 -12.64 15.01 10.24
CA VAL A 19 -12.73 16.05 9.22
C VAL A 19 -14.18 16.53 9.08
N SER A 20 -15.13 15.60 9.00
CA SER A 20 -16.56 15.92 8.94
C SER A 20 -17.02 16.71 10.17
N ASP A 21 -16.55 16.31 11.35
CA ASP A 21 -16.89 17.01 12.61
C ASP A 21 -16.31 18.42 12.65
N CYS A 22 -15.13 18.64 12.09
CA CYS A 22 -14.54 19.98 11.96
C CYS A 22 -15.42 20.88 11.07
N TYR A 23 -15.88 20.39 9.94
CA TYR A 23 -16.77 21.15 9.05
C TYR A 23 -18.11 21.41 9.69
N ALA A 24 -18.62 20.51 10.52
CA ALA A 24 -19.89 20.66 11.22
C ALA A 24 -19.80 21.53 12.50
N GLY A 25 -18.60 21.99 12.86
CA GLY A 25 -18.38 22.75 14.08
C GLY A 25 -18.41 21.92 15.37
N LYS A 26 -18.37 20.61 15.27
CA LYS A 26 -18.36 19.69 16.42
C LYS A 26 -16.97 19.44 16.98
N MET A 27 -15.93 19.76 16.21
CA MET A 27 -14.53 19.59 16.58
C MET A 27 -13.73 20.80 16.10
N THR A 28 -12.77 21.23 16.90
CA THR A 28 -11.86 22.32 16.51
C THR A 28 -10.66 21.77 15.76
N MET A 29 -9.99 22.62 14.97
CA MET A 29 -8.74 22.23 14.32
C MET A 29 -7.65 21.87 15.32
N GLN A 30 -7.65 22.52 16.49
CA GLN A 30 -6.72 22.18 17.55
C GLN A 30 -6.96 20.75 18.07
N GLU A 31 -8.20 20.37 18.26
CA GLU A 31 -8.56 19.02 18.68
C GLU A 31 -8.18 17.99 17.59
N TYR A 32 -8.44 18.31 16.32
CA TYR A 32 -8.05 17.46 15.20
C TYR A 32 -6.53 17.24 15.16
N ASN A 33 -5.76 18.31 15.27
CA ASN A 33 -4.29 18.25 15.26
C ASN A 33 -3.69 17.54 16.47
N ALA A 34 -4.45 17.41 17.55
CA ALA A 34 -4.03 16.71 18.75
C ALA A 34 -4.26 15.20 18.70
N LEU A 35 -4.96 14.70 17.67
CA LEU A 35 -5.18 13.26 17.50
C LEU A 35 -3.85 12.55 17.26
N GLU A 36 -3.59 11.52 18.04
CA GLU A 36 -2.41 10.68 17.91
C GLU A 36 -2.84 9.21 17.87
N PHE A 37 -2.13 8.42 17.09
CA PHE A 37 -2.49 7.01 16.87
C PHE A 37 -1.31 6.11 17.19
N ASP A 38 -1.63 4.97 17.82
CA ASP A 38 -0.73 3.84 18.00
C ASP A 38 -1.25 2.73 17.10
N ILE A 39 -0.63 2.59 15.93
CA ILE A 39 -1.14 1.69 14.88
C ILE A 39 -0.79 0.25 15.21
N ILE A 40 -1.81 -0.60 15.19
CA ILE A 40 -1.65 -2.05 15.35
C ILE A 40 -1.00 -2.58 14.08
N PRO A 41 0.17 -3.23 14.18
CA PRO A 41 0.84 -3.78 12.99
C PRO A 41 -0.03 -4.80 12.27
N ILE A 42 0.13 -4.86 10.95
CA ILE A 42 -0.58 -5.82 10.12
C ILE A 42 -0.04 -7.22 10.42
N ASP A 43 -0.96 -8.18 10.54
CA ASP A 43 -0.58 -9.58 10.63
C ASP A 43 -0.34 -10.14 9.22
N PHE A 44 0.92 -10.34 8.88
CA PHE A 44 1.31 -10.85 7.56
C PHE A 44 1.36 -12.37 7.48
N SER A 45 0.95 -13.09 8.53
CA SER A 45 1.01 -14.56 8.56
C SER A 45 0.20 -15.26 7.48
N ARG A 46 -0.82 -14.57 6.92
CA ARG A 46 -1.62 -15.10 5.82
C ARG A 46 -0.90 -15.11 4.47
N PHE A 47 0.30 -14.53 4.39
CA PHE A 47 1.08 -14.45 3.16
C PHE A 47 2.33 -15.32 3.31
N PRO A 48 2.27 -16.61 2.93
CA PRO A 48 3.31 -17.58 3.31
C PRO A 48 4.66 -17.34 2.63
N LYS A 49 4.69 -16.60 1.53
CA LYS A 49 5.92 -16.33 0.80
C LYS A 49 6.56 -14.98 1.18
N LEU A 50 5.84 -14.15 1.89
CA LEU A 50 6.34 -12.83 2.25
C LEU A 50 7.49 -12.93 3.25
N LYS A 51 8.63 -12.31 2.92
CA LYS A 51 9.80 -12.28 3.80
C LYS A 51 9.60 -11.29 4.92
N VAL A 52 10.22 -11.55 6.06
CA VAL A 52 10.07 -10.70 7.26
C VAL A 52 10.55 -9.28 7.01
N ASP A 53 11.68 -9.09 6.37
CA ASP A 53 12.22 -7.77 6.07
C ASP A 53 11.33 -6.99 5.10
N THR A 54 10.75 -7.67 4.11
CA THR A 54 9.79 -7.07 3.19
C THR A 54 8.52 -6.66 3.93
N ALA A 55 8.00 -7.52 4.81
CA ALA A 55 6.81 -7.21 5.61
C ALA A 55 7.03 -5.99 6.51
N GLU A 56 8.17 -5.93 7.18
CA GLU A 56 8.54 -4.80 8.03
C GLU A 56 8.63 -3.50 7.23
N TYR A 57 9.26 -3.56 6.06
CA TYR A 57 9.39 -2.41 5.18
C TYR A 57 8.01 -1.91 4.71
N ILE A 58 7.16 -2.82 4.24
CA ILE A 58 5.82 -2.49 3.77
C ILE A 58 5.01 -1.86 4.91
N ASN A 59 5.09 -2.44 6.09
CA ASN A 59 4.35 -1.93 7.25
C ASN A 59 4.78 -0.52 7.64
N LYS A 60 6.04 -0.19 7.43
CA LYS A 60 6.59 1.13 7.75
C LYS A 60 6.25 2.19 6.69
N GLU A 61 6.36 1.84 5.42
CA GLU A 61 6.28 2.81 4.31
C GLU A 61 4.87 3.00 3.74
N PHE A 62 3.98 2.04 3.96
CA PHE A 62 2.63 2.10 3.42
C PHE A 62 1.63 2.26 4.57
N ASP A 63 0.78 3.26 4.47
CA ASP A 63 -0.07 3.70 5.59
C ASP A 63 -1.57 3.44 5.37
N GLU A 64 -1.99 3.05 4.18
CA GLU A 64 -3.39 2.77 3.88
C GLU A 64 -3.57 1.29 3.53
N GLU A 65 -4.51 0.62 4.20
CA GLU A 65 -4.85 -0.77 3.96
C GLU A 65 -6.21 -0.86 3.29
N THR A 66 -6.31 -1.66 2.21
CA THR A 66 -7.55 -1.86 1.49
C THR A 66 -7.56 -3.22 0.81
N THR A 67 -8.61 -3.52 0.05
CA THR A 67 -8.68 -4.69 -0.81
C THR A 67 -9.02 -4.24 -2.22
N ASP A 68 -8.54 -4.98 -3.22
CA ASP A 68 -8.93 -4.72 -4.59
C ASP A 68 -10.32 -5.33 -4.89
N ARG A 69 -10.81 -5.13 -6.11
CA ARG A 69 -12.11 -5.65 -6.54
C ARG A 69 -12.20 -7.17 -6.49
N ASN A 70 -11.07 -7.86 -6.49
CA ASN A 70 -10.99 -9.32 -6.44
C ASN A 70 -10.75 -9.86 -5.03
N GLY A 71 -10.73 -8.96 -4.03
CA GLY A 71 -10.52 -9.33 -2.64
C GLY A 71 -9.07 -9.51 -2.22
N ASN A 72 -8.11 -9.15 -3.07
CA ASN A 72 -6.69 -9.24 -2.72
C ASN A 72 -6.29 -8.11 -1.78
N PHE A 73 -5.39 -8.42 -0.87
CA PHE A 73 -4.92 -7.48 0.14
C PHE A 73 -3.99 -6.44 -0.50
N MET A 74 -4.28 -5.16 -0.27
CA MET A 74 -3.50 -4.07 -0.82
C MET A 74 -3.07 -3.08 0.25
N LEU A 75 -1.85 -2.58 0.11
CA LEU A 75 -1.35 -1.47 0.90
C LEU A 75 -1.01 -0.31 -0.04
N ARG A 76 -1.39 0.88 0.36
CA ARG A 76 -1.17 2.09 -0.44
C ARG A 76 -0.41 3.12 0.38
N GLY A 77 0.41 3.89 -0.30
CA GLY A 77 1.12 5.00 0.28
C GLY A 77 1.41 6.06 -0.76
N ARG A 78 1.59 7.30 -0.30
CA ARG A 78 1.97 8.40 -1.16
C ARG A 78 3.28 8.95 -0.63
N VAL A 79 4.38 8.39 -1.10
CA VAL A 79 5.68 8.64 -0.49
C VAL A 79 6.51 9.63 -1.29
N TYR A 80 6.67 9.43 -2.60
CA TYR A 80 7.57 10.21 -3.46
C TYR A 80 7.07 10.17 -4.89
N ASP A 81 7.86 10.72 -5.81
CA ASP A 81 7.66 10.42 -7.21
C ASP A 81 8.00 8.95 -7.49
N SER A 82 7.40 8.39 -8.53
CA SER A 82 7.49 6.95 -8.81
C SER A 82 8.89 6.48 -9.14
N LEU A 83 9.71 7.33 -9.75
CA LEU A 83 11.08 6.93 -10.10
C LEU A 83 11.95 6.79 -8.85
N SER A 84 11.87 7.75 -7.93
CA SER A 84 12.61 7.69 -6.67
C SER A 84 12.22 6.45 -5.86
N LEU A 85 10.93 6.15 -5.81
CA LEU A 85 10.43 4.98 -5.13
C LEU A 85 10.96 3.70 -5.77
N TRP A 86 10.94 3.61 -7.08
CA TRP A 86 11.47 2.45 -7.80
C TRP A 86 12.93 2.19 -7.46
N PHE A 87 13.79 3.21 -7.59
CA PHE A 87 15.22 3.03 -7.33
C PHE A 87 15.54 2.75 -5.87
N ARG A 88 14.78 3.34 -4.96
CA ARG A 88 14.97 3.13 -3.53
C ARG A 88 14.49 1.75 -3.07
N ASP A 89 13.33 1.34 -3.56
CA ASP A 89 12.58 0.24 -2.95
C ASP A 89 12.77 -1.11 -3.65
N LYS A 90 13.28 -1.13 -4.88
CA LYS A 90 13.39 -2.38 -5.63
C LYS A 90 14.23 -3.45 -4.92
N GLU A 91 15.26 -3.05 -4.17
CA GLU A 91 16.07 -4.00 -3.39
C GLU A 91 15.32 -4.49 -2.16
N LYS A 92 14.59 -3.59 -1.51
CA LYS A 92 13.81 -3.93 -0.31
C LYS A 92 12.64 -4.86 -0.61
N LEU A 93 11.98 -4.61 -1.73
CA LEU A 93 10.84 -5.41 -2.16
C LEU A 93 11.23 -6.51 -3.13
N HIS A 94 12.53 -6.63 -3.45
CA HIS A 94 13.05 -7.66 -4.37
C HIS A 94 12.30 -7.68 -5.71
N LEU A 95 11.98 -6.50 -6.24
CA LEU A 95 11.14 -6.37 -7.42
C LEU A 95 11.91 -6.62 -8.70
N ASN A 96 11.27 -7.30 -9.64
CA ASN A 96 11.75 -7.41 -11.00
C ASN A 96 11.26 -6.22 -11.81
N TYR A 97 12.15 -5.68 -12.64
CA TYR A 97 11.80 -4.56 -13.51
C TYR A 97 10.79 -4.99 -14.57
N ALA A 98 9.73 -4.21 -14.71
CA ALA A 98 8.75 -4.43 -15.77
C ALA A 98 9.07 -3.53 -16.97
N PRO A 99 8.96 -4.05 -18.20
CA PRO A 99 9.30 -3.27 -19.41
C PRO A 99 8.37 -2.08 -19.64
N TYR A 100 7.23 -2.04 -18.97
CA TYR A 100 6.24 -0.96 -19.09
C TYR A 100 6.32 0.05 -17.96
N GLY A 101 7.43 0.09 -17.22
CA GLY A 101 7.65 1.05 -16.18
C GLY A 101 8.15 2.38 -16.71
N PHE A 102 7.50 3.46 -16.28
CA PHE A 102 7.86 4.82 -16.66
C PHE A 102 8.09 5.68 -15.42
N TYR A 103 8.59 6.88 -15.65
CA TYR A 103 8.79 7.85 -14.59
C TYR A 103 7.52 8.09 -13.77
N TYR A 104 6.37 8.24 -14.44
CA TYR A 104 5.11 8.55 -13.77
C TYR A 104 4.32 7.34 -13.32
N SER A 105 4.46 6.23 -14.02
CA SER A 105 3.58 5.09 -13.85
C SER A 105 4.29 3.81 -14.28
N GLY A 106 4.03 2.75 -13.58
CA GLY A 106 4.59 1.46 -13.92
C GLY A 106 4.28 0.41 -12.88
N PHE A 107 4.89 -0.75 -13.03
CA PHE A 107 4.74 -1.83 -12.08
C PHE A 107 6.02 -2.65 -11.94
N GLY A 108 6.15 -3.31 -10.80
CA GLY A 108 7.14 -4.33 -10.55
C GLY A 108 6.47 -5.54 -9.93
N PHE A 109 7.17 -6.66 -9.90
CA PHE A 109 6.62 -7.87 -9.30
C PHE A 109 7.74 -8.70 -8.68
N ASN A 110 7.36 -9.58 -7.75
CA ASN A 110 8.26 -10.52 -7.13
C ASN A 110 7.63 -11.91 -7.13
N ASP A 111 8.16 -12.80 -7.96
CA ASP A 111 7.65 -14.15 -8.12
C ASP A 111 7.91 -15.04 -6.90
N ASP A 112 8.96 -14.72 -6.13
CA ASP A 112 9.33 -15.50 -4.96
C ASP A 112 8.45 -15.19 -3.75
N GLU A 113 7.97 -13.95 -3.67
CA GLU A 113 7.15 -13.49 -2.55
C GLU A 113 5.67 -13.26 -2.91
N TRP A 114 5.33 -13.42 -4.19
CA TRP A 114 3.98 -13.18 -4.73
C TRP A 114 3.48 -11.76 -4.44
N ILE A 115 4.26 -10.78 -4.88
CA ILE A 115 3.94 -9.37 -4.73
C ILE A 115 3.81 -8.72 -6.09
N ILE A 116 2.80 -7.86 -6.25
CA ILE A 116 2.72 -6.92 -7.37
C ILE A 116 2.78 -5.51 -6.79
N TYR A 117 3.62 -4.68 -7.38
CA TYR A 117 3.86 -3.32 -6.95
C TYR A 117 3.58 -2.38 -8.11
N THR A 118 2.69 -1.41 -7.90
CA THR A 118 2.33 -0.42 -8.92
C THR A 118 2.53 0.99 -8.40
N TRP A 119 2.80 1.92 -9.31
CA TRP A 119 2.89 3.33 -8.95
C TRP A 119 2.28 4.19 -10.05
N CYS A 120 1.74 5.33 -9.66
CA CYS A 120 1.17 6.32 -10.56
C CYS A 120 1.24 7.69 -9.88
N GLU A 121 2.08 8.58 -10.41
CA GLU A 121 2.21 9.96 -9.94
C GLU A 121 2.38 10.10 -8.42
N GLY A 122 3.22 9.27 -7.83
CA GLY A 122 3.49 9.29 -6.39
C GLY A 122 2.58 8.41 -5.55
N ASP A 123 1.43 8.00 -6.07
CA ASP A 123 0.59 7.00 -5.42
C ASP A 123 1.17 5.62 -5.70
N THR A 124 1.40 4.87 -4.66
CA THR A 124 2.01 3.55 -4.77
C THR A 124 1.14 2.51 -4.08
N THR A 125 1.09 1.32 -4.67
CA THR A 125 0.28 0.23 -4.16
C THR A 125 1.09 -1.05 -4.20
N VAL A 126 1.04 -1.80 -3.10
CA VAL A 126 1.58 -3.16 -3.01
C VAL A 126 0.40 -4.10 -2.84
N THR A 127 0.30 -5.09 -3.73
CA THR A 127 -0.72 -6.14 -3.61
C THR A 127 -0.04 -7.44 -3.18
N LEU A 128 -0.55 -8.04 -2.13
CA LEU A 128 -0.03 -9.28 -1.55
C LEU A 128 -0.98 -10.43 -1.85
N PHE A 129 -0.41 -11.58 -2.21
CA PHE A 129 -1.20 -12.75 -2.61
C PHE A 129 -0.96 -13.92 -1.67
N GLU A 130 -2.01 -14.66 -1.39
CA GLU A 130 -1.97 -15.81 -0.48
C GLU A 130 -1.62 -17.12 -1.20
N ASP A 131 -1.78 -17.17 -2.53
CA ASP A 131 -1.50 -18.34 -3.33
C ASP A 131 -0.91 -17.99 -4.69
N GLU A 132 -0.20 -18.95 -5.27
CA GLU A 132 0.51 -18.77 -6.53
C GLU A 132 -0.43 -18.60 -7.73
N GLU A 133 -1.51 -19.35 -7.76
CA GLU A 133 -2.45 -19.33 -8.89
C GLU A 133 -3.05 -17.94 -9.07
N THR A 134 -3.52 -17.33 -7.98
CA THR A 134 -4.07 -15.98 -7.99
C THR A 134 -3.01 -14.97 -8.38
N TYR A 135 -1.80 -15.09 -7.82
CA TYR A 135 -0.69 -14.21 -8.15
C TYR A 135 -0.37 -14.22 -9.64
N LEU A 136 -0.19 -15.40 -10.22
CA LEU A 136 0.17 -15.53 -11.64
C LEU A 136 -0.91 -14.98 -12.56
N ARG A 137 -2.18 -15.19 -12.23
CA ARG A 137 -3.31 -14.65 -12.99
C ARG A 137 -3.31 -13.12 -12.94
N GLU A 138 -3.22 -12.55 -11.76
CA GLU A 138 -3.24 -11.09 -11.58
C GLU A 138 -2.01 -10.43 -12.21
N ARG A 139 -0.86 -11.08 -12.12
CA ARG A 139 0.36 -10.61 -12.76
C ARG A 139 0.19 -10.55 -14.27
N ALA A 140 -0.35 -11.60 -14.89
CA ALA A 140 -0.59 -11.64 -16.32
C ALA A 140 -1.58 -10.55 -16.77
N GLU A 141 -2.63 -10.31 -15.99
CA GLU A 141 -3.59 -9.24 -16.26
C GLU A 141 -2.94 -7.86 -16.14
N THR A 142 -2.08 -7.66 -15.16
CA THR A 142 -1.36 -6.40 -14.97
C THR A 142 -0.41 -6.13 -16.13
N GLU A 143 0.36 -7.12 -16.55
CA GLU A 143 1.26 -6.99 -17.70
C GLU A 143 0.48 -6.64 -18.97
N LYS A 144 -0.64 -7.30 -19.20
CA LYS A 144 -1.50 -7.05 -20.35
C LYS A 144 -2.06 -5.63 -20.32
N TRP A 145 -2.53 -5.18 -19.16
CA TRP A 145 -3.07 -3.83 -19.03
C TRP A 145 -2.02 -2.77 -19.39
N TYR A 146 -0.80 -2.90 -18.86
CA TYR A 146 0.28 -1.95 -19.15
C TYR A 146 0.72 -2.02 -20.62
N GLU A 147 0.73 -3.20 -21.21
CA GLU A 147 1.04 -3.38 -22.63
C GLU A 147 0.01 -2.66 -23.52
N GLU A 148 -1.26 -2.76 -23.18
CA GLU A 148 -2.35 -2.14 -23.96
C GLU A 148 -2.47 -0.63 -23.72
N ASN A 149 -1.97 -0.11 -22.62
CA ASN A 149 -2.14 1.29 -22.21
C ASN A 149 -0.84 2.11 -22.25
N THR A 150 0.20 1.61 -22.90
CA THR A 150 1.46 2.33 -23.10
C THR A 150 1.88 2.33 -24.62
#